data_34fb49b2241c1abdd3032c5026ca2d73
#
_entry.id   34fb49b2241c1abdd3032c5026ca2d73
#
_cell.length_a   1.000
_cell.length_b   1.000
_cell.length_c   1.000
_cell.angle_alpha   90.00
_cell.angle_beta   90.00
_cell.angle_gamma   90.00
#
_symmetry.space_group_name_H-M   'P 1'
#
loop_
_entity.id
_entity.type
_entity.pdbx_description
1 polymer ?
#
loop_
_entity_poly.entity_id
_entity_poly.type
_entity_poly.pdbx_seq_one_letter_code
_entity_poly.pdbx_strand_id
1 'polypeptide(L)'
;MPNLILPTRAFEVVKKGIDLFHYGGFHMVGVDKIVRETEVNKMTFYNYFHSKERFIDICLIVQKERLQDQVVAIVEYDHDTSTIDKLKKLYILHTDLEGPYYLLFKAIFETKNSYPNAYQTAVRYRTWLSNEIYSQLRLLKNDAAFNDAKILLYMIEGAIIQLLSSEQVDQKERLFNYFLNALA
;
A
#
# COMPACT_ATOMS: atom_id res chain seq x y z
N MET A 1 -5.89 -8.88 -16.07
CA MET A 1 -5.46 -9.17 -14.69
C MET A 1 -5.61 -10.66 -14.44
N PRO A 2 -4.65 -11.36 -13.84
CA PRO A 2 -4.94 -12.72 -13.40
C PRO A 2 -5.98 -12.62 -12.29
N ASN A 3 -7.21 -13.05 -12.56
CA ASN A 3 -8.23 -13.22 -11.53
C ASN A 3 -7.67 -14.21 -10.51
N LEU A 4 -7.30 -13.72 -9.33
CA LEU A 4 -6.90 -14.56 -8.22
C LEU A 4 -8.17 -15.22 -7.67
N ILE A 5 -8.59 -16.34 -8.29
CA ILE A 5 -9.74 -17.11 -7.85
C ILE A 5 -9.28 -17.94 -6.65
N LEU A 6 -9.50 -17.43 -5.45
CA LEU A 6 -9.27 -18.16 -4.21
C LEU A 6 -10.59 -18.74 -3.70
N PRO A 7 -10.59 -19.98 -3.19
CA PRO A 7 -11.73 -20.49 -2.42
C PRO A 7 -12.01 -19.55 -1.22
N THR A 8 -13.27 -19.43 -0.82
CA THR A 8 -13.69 -18.54 0.28
C THR A 8 -12.85 -18.74 1.54
N ARG A 9 -12.58 -19.99 1.92
CA ARG A 9 -11.75 -20.29 3.09
C ARG A 9 -10.30 -19.80 2.94
N ALA A 10 -9.71 -19.94 1.75
CA ALA A 10 -8.36 -19.43 1.47
C ALA A 10 -8.34 -17.89 1.54
N PHE A 11 -9.39 -17.22 1.07
CA PHE A 11 -9.50 -15.77 1.15
C PHE A 11 -9.60 -15.27 2.61
N GLU A 12 -10.32 -15.99 3.50
CA GLU A 12 -10.33 -15.66 4.93
C GLU A 12 -8.94 -15.81 5.58
N VAL A 13 -8.17 -16.82 5.17
CA VAL A 13 -6.77 -16.99 5.61
C VAL A 13 -5.91 -15.82 5.15
N VAL A 14 -6.12 -15.34 3.91
CA VAL A 14 -5.39 -14.16 3.37
C VAL A 14 -5.74 -12.90 4.15
N LYS A 15 -7.01 -12.62 4.44
CA LYS A 15 -7.41 -11.46 5.26
C LYS A 15 -6.70 -11.46 6.61
N LYS A 16 -6.74 -12.59 7.31
CA LYS A 16 -6.08 -12.72 8.61
C LYS A 16 -4.55 -12.62 8.50
N GLY A 17 -3.99 -13.14 7.41
CA GLY A 17 -2.56 -13.03 7.09
C GLY A 17 -2.11 -11.57 6.89
N ILE A 18 -2.93 -10.76 6.23
CA ILE A 18 -2.71 -9.32 6.07
C ILE A 18 -2.58 -8.65 7.44
N ASP A 19 -3.52 -8.90 8.36
CA ASP A 19 -3.49 -8.34 9.73
C ASP A 19 -2.24 -8.81 10.49
N LEU A 20 -1.93 -10.11 10.41
CA LEU A 20 -0.76 -10.68 11.07
C LEU A 20 0.55 -10.04 10.58
N PHE A 21 0.71 -9.84 9.27
CA PHE A 21 1.90 -9.20 8.70
C PHE A 21 1.93 -7.70 8.98
N HIS A 22 0.78 -7.05 9.02
CA HIS A 22 0.67 -5.63 9.36
C HIS A 22 1.30 -5.34 10.72
N TYR A 23 0.89 -6.08 11.74
CA TYR A 23 1.37 -5.85 13.11
C TYR A 23 2.67 -6.62 13.45
N GLY A 24 2.84 -7.81 12.90
CA GLY A 24 3.95 -8.70 13.29
C GLY A 24 5.14 -8.71 12.34
N GLY A 25 5.04 -8.11 11.14
CA GLY A 25 6.08 -8.15 10.10
C GLY A 25 6.20 -9.49 9.38
N PHE A 26 6.85 -9.46 8.22
CA PHE A 26 6.90 -10.63 7.33
C PHE A 26 7.84 -11.73 7.83
N HIS A 27 8.90 -11.37 8.55
CA HIS A 27 9.88 -12.33 9.05
C HIS A 27 9.39 -13.05 10.32
N MET A 28 8.85 -12.29 11.28
CA MET A 28 8.47 -12.81 12.58
C MET A 28 7.18 -13.64 12.57
N VAL A 29 6.31 -13.42 11.58
CA VAL A 29 5.08 -14.20 11.42
C VAL A 29 5.37 -15.47 10.64
N GLY A 30 5.55 -16.59 11.37
CA GLY A 30 5.74 -17.92 10.80
C GLY A 30 4.44 -18.60 10.41
N VAL A 31 4.52 -19.68 9.60
CA VAL A 31 3.35 -20.49 9.17
C VAL A 31 2.60 -21.05 10.39
N ASP A 32 3.30 -21.44 11.45
CA ASP A 32 2.66 -21.97 12.68
C ASP A 32 1.74 -20.93 13.35
N LYS A 33 2.14 -19.68 13.36
CA LYS A 33 1.28 -18.59 13.83
C LYS A 33 0.08 -18.39 12.91
N ILE A 34 0.30 -18.38 11.59
CA ILE A 34 -0.78 -18.20 10.61
C ILE A 34 -1.83 -19.29 10.76
N VAL A 35 -1.44 -20.55 10.75
CA VAL A 35 -2.40 -21.68 10.80
C VAL A 35 -3.16 -21.73 12.13
N ARG A 36 -2.51 -21.38 13.24
CA ARG A 36 -3.17 -21.26 14.55
C ARG A 36 -4.23 -20.14 14.55
N GLU A 37 -3.88 -18.95 14.08
CA GLU A 37 -4.77 -17.79 14.10
C GLU A 37 -5.92 -17.88 13.06
N THR A 38 -5.77 -18.73 12.05
CA THR A 38 -6.76 -18.94 10.99
C THR A 38 -7.53 -20.23 11.13
N GLU A 39 -7.21 -21.05 12.16
CA GLU A 39 -7.84 -22.35 12.44
C GLU A 39 -7.82 -23.29 11.22
N VAL A 40 -6.74 -23.27 10.45
CA VAL A 40 -6.45 -24.25 9.40
C VAL A 40 -5.25 -25.09 9.79
N ASN A 41 -5.16 -26.33 9.32
CA ASN A 41 -3.96 -27.13 9.53
C ASN A 41 -2.88 -26.79 8.48
N LYS A 42 -1.62 -27.17 8.77
CA LYS A 42 -0.49 -26.93 7.86
C LYS A 42 -0.69 -27.51 6.46
N MET A 43 -1.26 -28.71 6.35
CA MET A 43 -1.51 -29.33 5.06
C MET A 43 -2.47 -28.47 4.23
N THR A 44 -3.57 -28.00 4.81
CA THR A 44 -4.52 -27.10 4.14
C THR A 44 -3.87 -25.79 3.72
N PHE A 45 -3.03 -25.19 4.57
CA PHE A 45 -2.29 -23.98 4.22
C PHE A 45 -1.39 -24.21 2.99
N TYR A 46 -0.60 -25.28 2.98
CA TYR A 46 0.29 -25.57 1.85
C TYR A 46 -0.46 -25.99 0.59
N ASN A 47 -1.62 -26.63 0.71
CA ASN A 47 -2.50 -26.92 -0.43
C ASN A 47 -3.02 -25.62 -1.09
N TYR A 48 -3.30 -24.56 -0.32
CA TYR A 48 -3.77 -23.29 -0.86
C TYR A 48 -2.64 -22.44 -1.41
N PHE A 49 -1.52 -22.35 -0.69
CA PHE A 49 -0.52 -21.31 -0.92
C PHE A 49 0.85 -21.84 -1.34
N HIS A 50 1.10 -23.15 -1.25
CA HIS A 50 2.35 -23.84 -1.57
C HIS A 50 3.55 -23.44 -0.70
N SER A 51 3.72 -22.16 -0.40
CA SER A 51 4.81 -21.66 0.43
C SER A 51 4.40 -20.40 1.21
N LYS A 52 5.18 -20.04 2.25
CA LYS A 52 5.03 -18.77 2.94
C LYS A 52 5.30 -17.58 2.00
N GLU A 53 6.29 -17.69 1.13
CA GLU A 53 6.61 -16.65 0.14
C GLU A 53 5.40 -16.36 -0.76
N ARG A 54 4.79 -17.40 -1.33
CA ARG A 54 3.60 -17.27 -2.17
C ARG A 54 2.43 -16.68 -1.40
N PHE A 55 2.26 -17.06 -0.12
CA PHE A 55 1.22 -16.50 0.74
C PHE A 55 1.42 -15.00 0.98
N ILE A 56 2.66 -14.56 1.27
CA ILE A 56 2.99 -13.14 1.41
C ILE A 56 2.68 -12.38 0.12
N ASP A 57 3.08 -12.90 -1.03
CA ASP A 57 2.81 -12.27 -2.33
C ASP A 57 1.30 -12.12 -2.57
N ILE A 58 0.50 -13.15 -2.29
CA ILE A 58 -0.96 -13.09 -2.39
C ILE A 58 -1.55 -12.02 -1.46
N CYS A 59 -1.10 -11.94 -0.21
CA CYS A 59 -1.53 -10.89 0.73
C CYS A 59 -1.25 -9.48 0.17
N LEU A 60 -0.07 -9.27 -0.40
CA LEU A 60 0.29 -7.98 -0.99
C LEU A 60 -0.48 -7.69 -2.28
N ILE A 61 -0.76 -8.70 -3.12
CA ILE A 61 -1.61 -8.53 -4.31
C ILE A 61 -3.01 -8.07 -3.90
N VAL A 62 -3.64 -8.71 -2.91
CA VAL A 62 -4.97 -8.34 -2.41
C VAL A 62 -4.97 -6.91 -1.85
N GLN A 63 -3.95 -6.54 -1.07
CA GLN A 63 -3.83 -5.17 -0.54
C GLN A 63 -3.61 -4.13 -1.67
N LYS A 64 -2.77 -4.47 -2.64
CA LYS A 64 -2.53 -3.63 -3.81
C LYS A 64 -3.82 -3.38 -4.60
N GLU A 65 -4.60 -4.41 -4.89
CA GLU A 65 -5.86 -4.28 -5.62
C GLU A 65 -6.85 -3.41 -4.86
N ARG A 66 -7.02 -3.66 -3.55
CA ARG A 66 -7.86 -2.83 -2.70
C ARG A 66 -7.46 -1.34 -2.72
N LEU A 67 -6.15 -1.06 -2.67
CA LEU A 67 -5.64 0.31 -2.77
C LEU A 67 -5.88 0.93 -4.14
N GLN A 68 -5.67 0.17 -5.22
CA GLN A 68 -5.92 0.64 -6.56
C GLN A 68 -7.39 1.03 -6.74
N ASP A 69 -8.33 0.21 -6.25
CA ASP A 69 -9.75 0.53 -6.28
C ASP A 69 -10.08 1.84 -5.52
N GLN A 70 -9.46 2.05 -4.34
CA GLN A 70 -9.64 3.27 -3.57
C GLN A 70 -9.05 4.51 -4.27
N VAL A 71 -7.87 4.39 -4.87
CA VAL A 71 -7.25 5.48 -5.64
C VAL A 71 -8.10 5.82 -6.87
N VAL A 72 -8.53 4.81 -7.64
CA VAL A 72 -9.40 5.00 -8.80
C VAL A 72 -10.72 5.67 -8.40
N ALA A 73 -11.30 5.27 -7.27
CA ALA A 73 -12.51 5.93 -6.74
C ALA A 73 -12.28 7.43 -6.47
N ILE A 74 -11.12 7.81 -5.94
CA ILE A 74 -10.76 9.21 -5.68
C ILE A 74 -10.51 9.97 -7.00
N VAL A 75 -9.75 9.39 -7.93
CA VAL A 75 -9.27 10.15 -9.10
C VAL A 75 -10.26 10.17 -10.25
N GLU A 76 -11.01 9.08 -10.47
CA GLU A 76 -11.88 8.92 -11.63
C GLU A 76 -13.36 9.13 -11.31
N TYR A 77 -13.86 8.65 -10.18
CA TYR A 77 -15.31 8.66 -9.88
C TYR A 77 -15.75 9.82 -8.99
N ASP A 78 -14.85 10.51 -8.30
CA ASP A 78 -15.17 11.68 -7.50
C ASP A 78 -15.13 12.96 -8.38
N HIS A 79 -16.23 13.22 -9.08
CA HIS A 79 -16.33 14.34 -10.03
C HIS A 79 -16.52 15.71 -9.36
N ASP A 80 -17.03 15.75 -8.14
CA ASP A 80 -17.34 16.97 -7.41
C ASP A 80 -16.16 17.54 -6.63
N THR A 81 -15.06 16.79 -6.53
CA THR A 81 -13.86 17.14 -5.75
C THR A 81 -12.81 17.79 -6.64
N SER A 82 -12.22 18.89 -6.18
CA SER A 82 -11.11 19.56 -6.89
C SER A 82 -9.89 18.64 -7.00
N THR A 83 -9.04 18.86 -8.01
CA THR A 83 -7.79 18.09 -8.19
C THR A 83 -6.86 18.21 -6.98
N ILE A 84 -6.82 19.38 -6.34
CA ILE A 84 -6.06 19.60 -5.09
C ILE A 84 -6.59 18.70 -3.97
N ASP A 85 -7.92 18.65 -3.80
CA ASP A 85 -8.53 17.81 -2.77
C ASP A 85 -8.37 16.32 -3.08
N LYS A 86 -8.36 15.93 -4.35
CA LYS A 86 -8.02 14.55 -4.77
C LYS A 86 -6.60 14.18 -4.35
N LEU A 87 -5.63 15.05 -4.61
CA LEU A 87 -4.24 14.85 -4.16
C LEU A 87 -4.14 14.79 -2.63
N LYS A 88 -4.92 15.61 -1.91
CA LYS A 88 -5.00 15.56 -0.44
C LYS A 88 -5.60 14.23 0.04
N LYS A 89 -6.67 13.74 -0.59
CA LYS A 89 -7.25 12.42 -0.28
C LYS A 89 -6.25 11.29 -0.54
N LEU A 90 -5.50 11.34 -1.66
CA LEU A 90 -4.43 10.38 -1.94
C LEU A 90 -3.33 10.42 -0.87
N TYR A 91 -2.89 11.61 -0.47
CA TYR A 91 -1.90 11.77 0.59
C TYR A 91 -2.38 11.17 1.92
N ILE A 92 -3.60 11.48 2.34
CA ILE A 92 -4.20 10.96 3.58
C ILE A 92 -4.33 9.44 3.53
N LEU A 93 -4.85 8.89 2.43
CA LEU A 93 -4.99 7.44 2.23
C LEU A 93 -3.66 6.69 2.40
N HIS A 94 -2.56 7.27 1.91
CA HIS A 94 -1.25 6.62 1.92
C HIS A 94 -0.41 6.94 3.16
N THR A 95 -0.81 7.90 3.98
CA THR A 95 -0.13 8.21 5.25
C THR A 95 -0.85 7.64 6.47
N ASP A 96 -1.89 6.82 6.27
CA ASP A 96 -2.58 6.12 7.33
C ASP A 96 -1.80 4.85 7.71
N LEU A 97 -1.30 4.77 8.96
CA LEU A 97 -0.56 3.59 9.46
C LEU A 97 -1.45 2.35 9.61
N GLU A 98 -2.75 2.53 9.83
CA GLU A 98 -3.73 1.43 9.87
C GLU A 98 -4.28 1.10 8.48
N GLY A 99 -3.95 1.94 7.50
CA GLY A 99 -4.38 1.81 6.12
C GLY A 99 -3.65 0.73 5.33
N PRO A 100 -4.21 0.36 4.17
CA PRO A 100 -3.67 -0.73 3.35
C PRO A 100 -2.29 -0.43 2.75
N TYR A 101 -1.87 0.84 2.61
CA TYR A 101 -0.57 1.19 2.04
C TYR A 101 0.59 0.86 2.98
N TYR A 102 0.38 0.94 4.30
CA TYR A 102 1.45 0.68 5.25
C TYR A 102 2.06 -0.72 5.09
N LEU A 103 1.26 -1.74 4.79
CA LEU A 103 1.79 -3.08 4.54
C LEU A 103 2.66 -3.15 3.28
N LEU A 104 2.26 -2.47 2.19
CA LEU A 104 3.08 -2.38 0.96
C LEU A 104 4.36 -1.57 1.19
N PHE A 105 4.28 -0.47 1.93
CA PHE A 105 5.45 0.32 2.34
C PHE A 105 6.44 -0.53 3.13
N LYS A 106 5.98 -1.25 4.15
CA LYS A 106 6.77 -2.17 4.96
C LYS A 106 7.43 -3.28 4.15
N ALA A 107 6.73 -3.79 3.13
CA ALA A 107 7.27 -4.82 2.26
C ALA A 107 8.52 -4.37 1.49
N ILE A 108 8.67 -3.08 1.15
CA ILE A 108 9.86 -2.54 0.48
C ILE A 108 11.13 -2.82 1.31
N PHE A 109 11.05 -2.71 2.63
CA PHE A 109 12.20 -2.88 3.52
C PHE A 109 12.41 -4.33 3.94
N GLU A 110 11.32 -5.04 4.24
CA GLU A 110 11.41 -6.35 4.85
C GLU A 110 11.54 -7.51 3.84
N THR A 111 11.10 -7.34 2.57
CA THR A 111 10.95 -8.50 1.68
C THR A 111 12.01 -8.60 0.59
N LYS A 112 12.78 -7.56 0.33
CA LYS A 112 13.71 -7.44 -0.81
C LYS A 112 14.60 -8.67 -1.02
N ASN A 113 15.20 -9.17 0.05
CA ASN A 113 16.19 -10.24 -0.04
C ASN A 113 15.58 -11.64 0.16
N SER A 114 14.46 -11.74 0.88
CA SER A 114 13.88 -13.01 1.30
C SER A 114 12.63 -13.42 0.54
N TYR A 115 11.89 -12.45 -0.01
CA TYR A 115 10.62 -12.66 -0.69
C TYR A 115 10.52 -11.76 -1.95
N PRO A 116 11.30 -12.07 -3.01
CA PRO A 116 11.48 -11.16 -4.16
C PRO A 116 10.19 -10.86 -4.91
N ASN A 117 9.25 -11.80 -5.03
CA ASN A 117 7.96 -11.56 -5.69
C ASN A 117 7.11 -10.55 -4.91
N ALA A 118 7.06 -10.70 -3.59
CA ALA A 118 6.38 -9.78 -2.68
C ALA A 118 6.98 -8.35 -2.78
N TYR A 119 8.32 -8.25 -2.79
CA TYR A 119 9.02 -6.99 -3.04
C TYR A 119 8.61 -6.36 -4.37
N GLN A 120 8.59 -7.14 -5.46
CA GLN A 120 8.20 -6.64 -6.78
C GLN A 120 6.74 -6.18 -6.82
N THR A 121 5.84 -6.84 -6.09
CA THR A 121 4.44 -6.41 -5.97
C THR A 121 4.34 -5.02 -5.32
N ALA A 122 5.10 -4.76 -4.26
CA ALA A 122 5.17 -3.45 -3.62
C ALA A 122 5.80 -2.37 -4.52
N VAL A 123 6.90 -2.70 -5.22
CA VAL A 123 7.57 -1.78 -6.18
C VAL A 123 6.64 -1.41 -7.33
N ARG A 124 5.90 -2.37 -7.90
CA ARG A 124 4.94 -2.11 -8.98
C ARG A 124 3.83 -1.17 -8.54
N TYR A 125 3.33 -1.34 -7.31
CA TYR A 125 2.34 -0.41 -6.77
C TYR A 125 2.89 1.01 -6.67
N ARG A 126 4.10 1.21 -6.13
CA ARG A 126 4.73 2.54 -6.03
C ARG A 126 4.90 3.21 -7.40
N THR A 127 5.31 2.44 -8.41
CA THR A 127 5.44 2.95 -9.78
C THR A 127 4.08 3.37 -10.34
N TRP A 128 3.06 2.54 -10.14
CA TRP A 128 1.69 2.85 -10.57
C TRP A 128 1.17 4.11 -9.86
N LEU A 129 1.31 4.20 -8.54
CA LEU A 129 0.90 5.37 -7.75
C LEU A 129 1.60 6.66 -8.23
N SER A 130 2.89 6.59 -8.56
CA SER A 130 3.60 7.75 -9.11
C SER A 130 2.98 8.25 -10.43
N ASN A 131 2.52 7.33 -11.29
CA ASN A 131 1.84 7.70 -12.52
C ASN A 131 0.47 8.33 -12.25
N GLU A 132 -0.31 7.80 -11.29
CA GLU A 132 -1.59 8.40 -10.91
C GLU A 132 -1.41 9.81 -10.33
N ILE A 133 -0.45 10.00 -9.43
CA ILE A 133 -0.10 11.31 -8.89
C ILE A 133 0.31 12.26 -10.03
N TYR A 134 1.17 11.81 -10.95
CA TYR A 134 1.61 12.61 -12.09
C TYR A 134 0.44 13.04 -12.96
N SER A 135 -0.50 12.13 -13.24
CA SER A 135 -1.70 12.46 -14.02
C SER A 135 -2.53 13.56 -13.34
N GLN A 136 -2.69 13.53 -12.02
CA GLN A 136 -3.40 14.58 -11.28
C GLN A 136 -2.61 15.91 -11.27
N LEU A 137 -1.29 15.87 -11.10
CA LEU A 137 -0.46 17.09 -11.14
C LEU A 137 -0.51 17.78 -12.52
N ARG A 138 -0.56 17.01 -13.61
CA ARG A 138 -0.72 17.55 -14.97
C ARG A 138 -2.04 18.28 -15.18
N LEU A 139 -3.08 17.93 -14.45
CA LEU A 139 -4.36 18.67 -14.47
C LEU A 139 -4.27 20.02 -13.75
N LEU A 140 -3.37 20.16 -12.76
CA LEU A 140 -3.13 21.41 -12.04
C LEU A 140 -2.16 22.32 -12.80
N LYS A 141 -1.09 21.76 -13.35
CA LYS A 141 0.01 22.47 -13.97
C LYS A 141 0.46 21.74 -15.24
N ASN A 142 0.25 22.37 -16.39
CA ASN A 142 0.55 21.78 -17.70
C ASN A 142 2.01 21.36 -17.90
N ASP A 143 2.94 22.03 -17.23
CA ASP A 143 4.38 21.76 -17.26
C ASP A 143 4.89 20.95 -16.08
N ALA A 144 3.98 20.37 -15.26
CA ALA A 144 4.36 19.48 -14.18
C ALA A 144 5.29 18.37 -14.68
N ALA A 145 6.41 18.17 -13.98
CA ALA A 145 7.38 17.13 -14.30
C ALA A 145 7.06 15.84 -13.53
N PHE A 146 7.47 14.69 -14.06
CA PHE A 146 7.32 13.41 -13.36
C PHE A 146 8.06 13.39 -12.01
N ASN A 147 9.11 14.23 -11.86
CA ASN A 147 9.81 14.40 -10.60
C ASN A 147 8.94 15.01 -9.50
N ASP A 148 7.95 15.86 -9.84
CA ASP A 148 7.01 16.42 -8.86
C ASP A 148 6.16 15.31 -8.22
N ALA A 149 5.73 14.33 -9.02
CA ALA A 149 5.05 13.14 -8.52
C ALA A 149 5.93 12.27 -7.61
N LYS A 150 7.22 12.15 -7.94
CA LYS A 150 8.19 11.44 -7.07
C LYS A 150 8.41 12.18 -5.75
N ILE A 151 8.46 13.51 -5.77
CA ILE A 151 8.58 14.32 -4.55
C ILE A 151 7.37 14.05 -3.65
N LEU A 152 6.14 14.07 -4.18
CA LEU A 152 4.95 13.77 -3.39
C LEU A 152 4.97 12.33 -2.84
N LEU A 153 5.42 11.36 -3.63
CA LEU A 153 5.59 9.98 -3.12
C LEU A 153 6.60 9.91 -1.97
N TYR A 154 7.75 10.60 -2.09
CA TYR A 154 8.75 10.64 -1.02
C TYR A 154 8.23 11.37 0.22
N MET A 155 7.37 12.37 0.07
CA MET A 155 6.69 13.03 1.19
C MET A 155 5.72 12.09 1.91
N ILE A 156 4.96 11.28 1.17
CA ILE A 156 4.10 10.23 1.74
C ILE A 156 4.96 9.26 2.58
N GLU A 157 6.04 8.76 2.01
CA GLU A 157 6.91 7.80 2.68
C GLU A 157 7.64 8.41 3.88
N GLY A 158 8.09 9.65 3.75
CA GLY A 158 8.67 10.43 4.85
C GLY A 158 7.68 10.69 5.98
N ALA A 159 6.40 10.95 5.65
CA ALA A 159 5.35 11.12 6.64
C ALA A 159 5.09 9.82 7.43
N ILE A 160 5.11 8.65 6.76
CA ILE A 160 4.99 7.35 7.43
C ILE A 160 6.16 7.15 8.42
N ILE A 161 7.40 7.41 7.98
CA ILE A 161 8.59 7.30 8.85
C ILE A 161 8.46 8.23 10.05
N GLN A 162 8.00 9.46 9.86
CA GLN A 162 7.78 10.42 10.93
C GLN A 162 6.72 9.94 11.92
N LEU A 163 5.59 9.42 11.44
CA LEU A 163 4.53 8.88 12.29
C LEU A 163 4.98 7.65 13.11
N LEU A 164 5.89 6.83 12.57
CA LEU A 164 6.48 5.69 13.28
C LEU A 164 7.51 6.11 14.34
N SER A 165 8.12 7.28 14.19
CA SER A 165 9.17 7.79 15.09
C SER A 165 8.68 8.79 16.14
N SER A 166 7.51 9.41 15.94
CA SER A 166 6.96 10.43 16.83
C SER A 166 5.44 10.47 16.75
N GLU A 167 4.78 10.78 17.87
CA GLU A 167 3.31 10.91 17.96
C GLU A 167 2.75 12.22 17.34
N GLN A 168 3.57 13.04 16.69
CA GLN A 168 3.13 14.35 16.17
C GLN A 168 2.42 14.21 14.82
N VAL A 169 1.10 14.12 14.85
CA VAL A 169 0.21 14.01 13.68
C VAL A 169 0.12 15.32 12.88
N ASP A 170 0.28 16.48 13.54
CA ASP A 170 0.03 17.82 12.93
C ASP A 170 0.98 18.24 11.80
N GLN A 171 2.16 17.63 11.70
CA GLN A 171 3.15 18.05 10.70
C GLN A 171 2.83 17.56 9.28
N LYS A 172 2.13 16.45 9.12
CA LYS A 172 1.86 15.86 7.80
C LYS A 172 1.02 16.78 6.91
N GLU A 173 0.00 17.44 7.45
CA GLU A 173 -0.84 18.37 6.68
C GLU A 173 -0.08 19.66 6.31
N ARG A 174 0.78 20.16 7.19
CA ARG A 174 1.60 21.32 6.91
C ARG A 174 2.58 21.07 5.77
N LEU A 175 3.22 19.91 5.73
CA LEU A 175 4.13 19.53 4.65
C LEU A 175 3.39 19.39 3.32
N PHE A 176 2.21 18.81 3.31
CA PHE A 176 1.38 18.70 2.10
C PHE A 176 0.99 20.10 1.57
N ASN A 177 0.52 21.00 2.43
CA ASN A 177 0.17 22.36 2.03
C ASN A 177 1.39 23.15 1.54
N TYR A 178 2.56 22.97 2.15
CA TYR A 178 3.80 23.57 1.68
C TYR A 178 4.16 23.10 0.26
N PHE A 179 4.04 21.81 -0.01
CA PHE A 179 4.27 21.24 -1.33
C PHE A 179 3.32 21.82 -2.38
N LEU A 180 2.03 21.93 -2.08
CA LEU A 180 1.07 22.55 -3.00
C LEU A 180 1.39 24.00 -3.31
N ASN A 181 1.77 24.77 -2.31
CA ASN A 181 2.18 26.18 -2.51
C ASN A 181 3.46 26.31 -3.35
N ALA A 182 4.35 25.32 -3.31
CA ALA A 182 5.57 25.31 -4.13
C ALA A 182 5.30 24.89 -5.59
N LEU A 183 4.16 24.30 -5.89
CA LEU A 183 3.73 23.93 -7.24
C LEU A 183 2.98 25.09 -7.96
N ALA A 184 2.38 26.00 -7.20
CA ALA A 184 1.64 27.15 -7.73
C ALA A 184 2.60 28.21 -8.29
#